data_fe4f5834d4f1afde95edd5e96d93cc47
#
_entry.id   fe4f5834d4f1afde95edd5e96d93cc47
#
_cell.length_a   1.000
_cell.length_b   1.000
_cell.length_c   1.000
_cell.angle_alpha   90.00
_cell.angle_beta   90.00
_cell.angle_gamma   90.00
#
_symmetry.space_group_name_H-M   'P 1'
#
loop_
_entity.id
_entity.type
_entity.pdbx_description
1 polymer ?
#
loop_
_entity_poly.entity_id
_entity_poly.type
_entity_poly.pdbx_seq_one_letter_code
_entity_poly.pdbx_strand_id
1 'polypeptide(L)'
;MYIWGMLIDININYIFMGPFYEEKNLTGLGEKFTMKKRALYKGELLDGDKSGKGEEDSNEGYFVGNFYHDKKNGKGKMIYKLTGDAYEGDYKNDLFDGKGHYIWKASGQQYDGDYKNWLMHGKGLFEYSEGEYYRGDFVNGKKEGEGELHMGNGRSYIGPFTIGRPDRIGIFDNGINFKGEIEFNEGKMNINYLK
;
A
#
# COMPACT_ATOMS: atom_id res chain seq x y z
N MET A 1 -4.41 16.99 -37.89
CA MET A 1 -3.30 16.24 -38.49
C MET A 1 -2.39 15.84 -37.33
N TYR A 2 -2.19 14.53 -37.08
CA TYR A 2 -1.29 14.07 -36.02
C TYR A 2 0.13 14.14 -36.54
N ILE A 3 1.02 14.85 -35.84
CA ILE A 3 2.44 14.85 -36.12
C ILE A 3 3.11 14.03 -35.01
N TRP A 4 3.74 12.92 -35.38
CA TRP A 4 4.64 12.19 -34.46
C TRP A 4 5.95 12.93 -34.35
N GLY A 5 6.37 13.21 -33.12
CA GLY A 5 7.60 13.95 -32.90
C GLY A 5 8.21 13.71 -31.53
N MET A 6 9.36 14.30 -31.32
CA MET A 6 10.08 14.35 -30.06
C MET A 6 10.18 15.81 -29.63
N LEU A 7 9.74 16.12 -28.40
CA LEU A 7 9.96 17.41 -27.76
C LEU A 7 10.93 17.22 -26.61
N ILE A 8 11.99 18.02 -26.58
CA ILE A 8 12.94 18.07 -25.48
C ILE A 8 12.78 19.41 -24.77
N ASP A 9 12.34 19.39 -23.51
CA ASP A 9 12.30 20.56 -22.66
C ASP A 9 13.37 20.47 -21.57
N ILE A 10 14.47 21.19 -21.78
CA ILE A 10 15.62 21.22 -20.87
C ILE A 10 15.34 22.00 -19.58
N ASN A 11 14.35 22.89 -19.57
CA ASN A 11 14.00 23.70 -18.40
C ASN A 11 13.15 22.90 -17.39
N ILE A 12 12.28 22.02 -17.90
CA ILE A 12 11.45 21.16 -17.07
C ILE A 12 11.94 19.71 -16.98
N ASN A 13 13.13 19.43 -17.55
CA ASN A 13 13.82 18.14 -17.43
C ASN A 13 13.06 16.91 -17.95
N TYR A 14 12.39 16.98 -19.10
CA TYR A 14 11.80 15.81 -19.73
C TYR A 14 11.94 15.76 -21.24
N ILE A 15 11.80 14.57 -21.77
CA ILE A 15 11.75 14.25 -23.19
C ILE A 15 10.38 13.62 -23.46
N PHE A 16 9.71 14.12 -24.47
CA PHE A 16 8.44 13.61 -24.94
C PHE A 16 8.61 12.88 -26.28
N MET A 17 7.91 11.76 -26.44
CA MET A 17 7.73 11.08 -27.72
C MET A 17 6.25 10.71 -27.89
N GLY A 18 5.60 11.18 -28.95
CA GLY A 18 4.20 10.88 -29.20
C GLY A 18 3.52 11.73 -30.24
N PRO A 19 2.22 11.55 -30.44
CA PRO A 19 1.44 12.39 -31.33
C PRO A 19 1.19 13.75 -30.69
N PHE A 20 1.50 14.83 -31.43
CA PHE A 20 1.22 16.20 -31.04
C PHE A 20 -0.05 16.70 -31.76
N TYR A 21 -0.95 17.31 -31.01
CA TYR A 21 -2.01 18.16 -31.53
C TYR A 21 -1.55 19.61 -31.42
N GLU A 22 -1.23 20.26 -32.55
CA GLU A 22 -0.69 21.62 -32.60
C GLU A 22 0.46 21.87 -31.60
N GLU A 23 1.35 22.78 -31.84
CA GLU A 23 2.65 22.95 -31.20
C GLU A 23 2.69 23.05 -29.64
N LYS A 24 1.56 22.86 -28.93
CA LYS A 24 1.47 23.03 -27.47
C LYS A 24 0.65 21.99 -26.69
N ASN A 25 -0.16 21.14 -27.33
CA ASN A 25 -1.02 20.20 -26.60
C ASN A 25 -0.53 18.76 -26.72
N LEU A 26 0.28 18.34 -25.75
CA LEU A 26 0.73 16.96 -25.59
C LEU A 26 -0.40 16.11 -24.96
N THR A 27 -1.44 15.82 -25.74
CA THR A 27 -2.61 15.07 -25.30
C THR A 27 -2.78 13.81 -26.14
N GLY A 28 -3.00 12.66 -25.49
CA GLY A 28 -3.14 11.35 -26.13
C GLY A 28 -2.16 10.34 -25.58
N LEU A 29 -1.94 9.24 -26.33
CA LEU A 29 -0.97 8.20 -25.91
C LEU A 29 0.45 8.63 -26.28
N GLY A 30 1.35 8.57 -25.34
CA GLY A 30 2.76 8.96 -25.55
C GLY A 30 3.72 8.42 -24.51
N GLU A 31 4.99 8.79 -24.66
CA GLU A 31 6.04 8.48 -23.72
C GLU A 31 6.63 9.76 -23.13
N LYS A 32 6.86 9.78 -21.82
CA LYS A 32 7.48 10.91 -21.10
C LYS A 32 8.65 10.41 -20.28
N PHE A 33 9.84 10.86 -20.58
CA PHE A 33 11.03 10.57 -19.78
C PHE A 33 11.35 11.74 -18.86
N THR A 34 11.38 11.49 -17.55
CA THR A 34 11.73 12.48 -16.53
C THR A 34 13.16 12.26 -16.07
N MET A 35 14.08 13.16 -16.41
CA MET A 35 15.52 13.01 -16.15
C MET A 35 15.84 12.94 -14.66
N LYS A 36 15.25 13.81 -13.84
CA LYS A 36 15.49 13.87 -12.38
C LYS A 36 15.15 12.56 -11.66
N LYS A 37 14.07 11.91 -12.04
CA LYS A 37 13.63 10.62 -11.45
C LYS A 37 14.14 9.41 -12.22
N ARG A 38 14.79 9.62 -13.39
CA ARG A 38 15.13 8.58 -14.36
C ARG A 38 13.91 7.66 -14.61
N ALA A 39 12.77 8.28 -14.85
CA ALA A 39 11.50 7.60 -15.02
C ALA A 39 11.05 7.69 -16.47
N LEU A 40 10.72 6.54 -17.05
CA LEU A 40 10.05 6.42 -18.34
C LEU A 40 8.59 6.11 -18.09
N TYR A 41 7.72 7.02 -18.48
CA TYR A 41 6.28 6.83 -18.51
C TYR A 41 5.82 6.50 -19.91
N LYS A 42 4.85 5.59 -20.02
CA LYS A 42 4.11 5.26 -21.23
C LYS A 42 2.63 5.21 -20.91
N GLY A 43 1.81 6.01 -21.59
CA GLY A 43 0.38 6.05 -21.30
C GLY A 43 -0.30 7.29 -21.80
N GLU A 44 -1.44 7.56 -21.20
CA GLU A 44 -2.27 8.71 -21.53
C GLU A 44 -1.65 10.00 -20.97
N LEU A 45 -1.63 11.03 -21.78
CA LEU A 45 -1.15 12.36 -21.44
C LEU A 45 -2.26 13.38 -21.69
N LEU A 46 -2.36 14.38 -20.84
CA LEU A 46 -3.23 15.53 -20.97
C LEU A 46 -2.41 16.79 -20.72
N ASP A 47 -2.27 17.64 -21.70
CA ASP A 47 -1.49 18.88 -21.66
C ASP A 47 -0.04 18.67 -21.13
N GLY A 48 0.55 17.51 -21.48
CA GLY A 48 1.89 17.12 -21.05
C GLY A 48 1.98 16.44 -19.69
N ASP A 49 0.94 16.43 -18.90
CA ASP A 49 0.87 15.71 -17.65
C ASP A 49 0.48 14.23 -17.85
N LYS A 50 1.04 13.33 -17.05
CA LYS A 50 0.56 11.95 -16.96
C LYS A 50 -0.89 11.98 -16.47
N SER A 51 -1.80 11.39 -17.25
CA SER A 51 -3.24 11.37 -16.96
C SER A 51 -3.83 10.06 -17.44
N GLY A 52 -4.94 9.60 -16.82
CA GLY A 52 -5.55 8.33 -17.21
C GLY A 52 -4.66 7.12 -16.94
N LYS A 53 -4.72 6.12 -17.82
CA LYS A 53 -3.97 4.86 -17.67
C LYS A 53 -2.54 4.98 -18.19
N GLY A 54 -1.60 4.39 -17.45
CA GLY A 54 -0.21 4.35 -17.87
C GLY A 54 0.64 3.42 -17.03
N GLU A 55 1.88 3.27 -17.49
CA GLU A 55 2.95 2.55 -16.80
C GLU A 55 4.16 3.46 -16.63
N GLU A 56 4.85 3.34 -15.51
CA GLU A 56 6.05 4.11 -15.22
C GLU A 56 7.16 3.18 -14.72
N ASP A 57 8.27 3.16 -15.41
CA ASP A 57 9.50 2.51 -14.97
C ASP A 57 10.48 3.56 -14.44
N SER A 58 10.85 3.49 -13.16
CA SER A 58 11.70 4.43 -12.47
C SER A 58 12.76 3.73 -11.62
N ASN A 59 13.66 4.52 -11.00
CA ASN A 59 14.61 3.97 -10.01
C ASN A 59 13.90 3.37 -8.79
N GLU A 60 12.72 3.85 -8.43
CA GLU A 60 11.92 3.36 -7.30
C GLU A 60 11.34 1.98 -7.61
N GLY A 61 10.81 1.79 -8.83
CA GLY A 61 10.16 0.56 -9.23
C GLY A 61 9.35 0.71 -10.52
N TYR A 62 8.53 -0.31 -10.76
CA TYR A 62 7.62 -0.38 -11.88
C TYR A 62 6.17 -0.22 -11.41
N PHE A 63 5.49 0.79 -11.94
CA PHE A 63 4.10 1.11 -11.63
C PHE A 63 3.22 0.95 -12.87
N VAL A 64 2.07 0.34 -12.70
CA VAL A 64 0.98 0.30 -13.68
C VAL A 64 -0.30 0.75 -13.00
N GLY A 65 -0.97 1.75 -13.55
CA GLY A 65 -2.21 2.24 -12.93
C GLY A 65 -2.69 3.55 -13.51
N ASN A 66 -3.47 4.25 -12.69
CA ASN A 66 -4.05 5.51 -13.08
C ASN A 66 -3.20 6.69 -12.57
N PHE A 67 -3.19 7.74 -13.38
CA PHE A 67 -2.51 9.00 -13.12
C PHE A 67 -3.47 10.17 -13.21
N TYR A 68 -3.20 11.23 -12.47
CA TYR A 68 -3.86 12.52 -12.56
C TYR A 68 -2.87 13.64 -12.21
N HIS A 69 -2.65 14.56 -13.15
CA HIS A 69 -1.66 15.64 -13.03
C HIS A 69 -0.29 15.14 -12.53
N ASP A 70 0.34 14.26 -13.32
CA ASP A 70 1.65 13.64 -13.06
C ASP A 70 1.74 12.75 -11.81
N LYS A 71 0.68 12.58 -11.02
CA LYS A 71 0.63 11.79 -9.78
C LYS A 71 -0.15 10.50 -9.97
N LYS A 72 0.28 9.43 -9.28
CA LYS A 72 -0.49 8.20 -9.14
C LYS A 72 -1.80 8.53 -8.43
N ASN A 73 -2.95 8.17 -9.04
CA ASN A 73 -4.27 8.51 -8.51
C ASN A 73 -5.32 7.50 -9.02
N GLY A 74 -6.07 6.87 -8.12
CA GLY A 74 -6.96 5.76 -8.46
C GLY A 74 -6.28 4.41 -8.30
N LYS A 75 -6.72 3.39 -9.01
CA LYS A 75 -6.17 2.02 -8.89
C LYS A 75 -4.79 1.91 -9.56
N GLY A 76 -3.89 1.16 -8.90
CA GLY A 76 -2.58 0.87 -9.46
C GLY A 76 -1.84 -0.23 -8.73
N LYS A 77 -0.79 -0.73 -9.40
CA LYS A 77 0.12 -1.74 -8.88
C LYS A 77 1.56 -1.25 -8.99
N MET A 78 2.31 -1.35 -7.90
CA MET A 78 3.71 -1.00 -7.78
C MET A 78 4.54 -2.23 -7.40
N ILE A 79 5.68 -2.39 -8.04
CA ILE A 79 6.71 -3.35 -7.65
C ILE A 79 8.00 -2.57 -7.40
N TYR A 80 8.50 -2.60 -6.18
CA TYR A 80 9.69 -1.86 -5.76
C TYR A 80 10.97 -2.59 -6.21
N LYS A 81 11.85 -1.92 -6.94
CA LYS A 81 13.07 -2.55 -7.50
C LYS A 81 14.07 -2.97 -6.42
N LEU A 82 14.19 -2.17 -5.35
CA LEU A 82 15.19 -2.41 -4.31
C LEU A 82 14.83 -3.60 -3.42
N THR A 83 13.57 -3.70 -3.00
CA THR A 83 13.10 -4.70 -2.02
C THR A 83 12.36 -5.86 -2.66
N GLY A 84 11.82 -5.66 -3.86
CA GLY A 84 10.91 -6.59 -4.51
C GLY A 84 9.51 -6.61 -3.91
N ASP A 85 9.22 -5.71 -2.96
CA ASP A 85 7.90 -5.57 -2.38
C ASP A 85 6.88 -5.16 -3.44
N ALA A 86 5.62 -5.47 -3.19
CA ALA A 86 4.53 -5.10 -4.09
C ALA A 86 3.37 -4.47 -3.34
N TYR A 87 2.76 -3.49 -3.96
CA TYR A 87 1.49 -2.91 -3.53
C TYR A 87 0.51 -2.90 -4.70
N GLU A 88 -0.72 -3.27 -4.44
CA GLU A 88 -1.83 -3.17 -5.38
C GLU A 88 -3.04 -2.59 -4.66
N GLY A 89 -3.54 -1.43 -5.11
CA GLY A 89 -4.64 -0.78 -4.41
C GLY A 89 -4.93 0.63 -4.89
N ASP A 90 -5.55 1.39 -4.00
CA ASP A 90 -5.95 2.77 -4.24
C ASP A 90 -4.80 3.74 -3.96
N TYR A 91 -4.66 4.70 -4.86
CA TYR A 91 -3.70 5.80 -4.76
C TYR A 91 -4.44 7.14 -4.75
N LYS A 92 -3.93 8.08 -3.96
CA LYS A 92 -4.34 9.47 -3.97
C LYS A 92 -3.10 10.36 -3.88
N ASN A 93 -2.81 11.12 -4.94
CA ASN A 93 -1.64 12.02 -4.99
C ASN A 93 -0.32 11.33 -4.66
N ASP A 94 -0.03 10.19 -5.27
CA ASP A 94 1.13 9.30 -5.05
C ASP A 94 1.10 8.51 -3.72
N LEU A 95 0.15 8.72 -2.82
CA LEU A 95 0.04 8.05 -1.53
C LEU A 95 -0.91 6.85 -1.61
N PHE A 96 -0.68 5.78 -0.84
CA PHE A 96 -1.68 4.76 -0.60
C PHE A 96 -2.83 5.37 0.22
N ASP A 97 -4.04 5.34 -0.32
CA ASP A 97 -5.21 5.96 0.33
C ASP A 97 -6.48 5.27 -0.20
N GLY A 98 -7.12 4.46 0.62
CA GLY A 98 -8.22 3.58 0.28
C GLY A 98 -7.90 2.11 0.54
N LYS A 99 -8.42 1.20 -0.26
CA LYS A 99 -8.16 -0.24 -0.12
C LYS A 99 -6.88 -0.64 -0.84
N GLY A 100 -6.09 -1.54 -0.22
CA GLY A 100 -4.88 -2.03 -0.82
C GLY A 100 -4.34 -3.30 -0.20
N HIS A 101 -3.54 -3.99 -1.01
CA HIS A 101 -2.81 -5.19 -0.64
C HIS A 101 -1.30 -4.95 -0.79
N TYR A 102 -0.55 -5.18 0.28
CA TYR A 102 0.91 -5.03 0.31
C TYR A 102 1.58 -6.35 0.64
N ILE A 103 2.63 -6.69 -0.08
CA ILE A 103 3.46 -7.88 0.14
C ILE A 103 4.89 -7.43 0.42
N TRP A 104 5.41 -7.77 1.61
CA TRP A 104 6.82 -7.63 1.96
C TRP A 104 7.59 -8.85 1.44
N LYS A 105 8.27 -8.70 0.32
CA LYS A 105 8.93 -9.82 -0.39
C LYS A 105 9.95 -10.56 0.48
N ALA A 106 10.73 -9.84 1.27
CA ALA A 106 11.80 -10.42 2.08
C ALA A 106 11.28 -11.28 3.25
N SER A 107 10.16 -10.90 3.88
CA SER A 107 9.57 -11.61 5.02
C SER A 107 8.43 -12.53 4.64
N GLY A 108 7.82 -12.33 3.46
CA GLY A 108 6.59 -13.01 3.05
C GLY A 108 5.33 -12.51 3.74
N GLN A 109 5.46 -11.49 4.61
CA GLN A 109 4.31 -10.87 5.27
C GLN A 109 3.41 -10.18 4.25
N GLN A 110 2.13 -10.04 4.61
CA GLN A 110 1.14 -9.39 3.74
C GLN A 110 0.17 -8.56 4.59
N TYR A 111 -0.36 -7.52 3.99
CA TYR A 111 -1.46 -6.74 4.55
C TYR A 111 -2.53 -6.50 3.50
N ASP A 112 -3.77 -6.81 3.82
CA ASP A 112 -4.96 -6.50 3.03
C ASP A 112 -5.91 -5.66 3.85
N GLY A 113 -6.19 -4.43 3.44
CA GLY A 113 -7.02 -3.54 4.25
C GLY A 113 -7.04 -2.10 3.78
N ASP A 114 -7.49 -1.25 4.70
CA ASP A 114 -7.55 0.18 4.47
C ASP A 114 -6.19 0.84 4.67
N TYR A 115 -5.92 1.83 3.84
CA TYR A 115 -4.77 2.72 3.92
C TYR A 115 -5.20 4.18 4.00
N LYS A 116 -4.43 4.98 4.72
CA LYS A 116 -4.54 6.43 4.75
C LYS A 116 -3.15 7.04 4.80
N ASN A 117 -2.82 7.85 3.78
CA ASN A 117 -1.52 8.52 3.70
C ASN A 117 -0.34 7.55 3.92
N TRP A 118 -0.25 6.45 3.16
CA TRP A 118 0.75 5.38 3.25
C TRP A 118 0.61 4.43 4.44
N LEU A 119 -0.17 4.75 5.46
CA LEU A 119 -0.26 3.98 6.70
C LEU A 119 -1.46 3.04 6.68
N MET A 120 -1.30 1.82 7.17
CA MET A 120 -2.42 0.93 7.48
C MET A 120 -3.40 1.68 8.39
N HIS A 121 -4.69 1.64 8.04
CA HIS A 121 -5.75 2.35 8.73
C HIS A 121 -7.06 1.59 8.63
N GLY A 122 -8.09 1.94 9.46
CA GLY A 122 -9.38 1.28 9.36
C GLY A 122 -9.30 -0.23 9.61
N LYS A 123 -10.04 -1.00 8.83
CA LYS A 123 -10.07 -2.47 8.96
C LYS A 123 -9.02 -3.13 8.06
N GLY A 124 -8.36 -4.18 8.58
CA GLY A 124 -7.39 -4.92 7.80
C GLY A 124 -7.04 -6.30 8.36
N LEU A 125 -6.41 -7.08 7.51
CA LEU A 125 -5.80 -8.37 7.82
C LEU A 125 -4.30 -8.26 7.59
N PHE A 126 -3.51 -8.48 8.63
CA PHE A 126 -2.06 -8.58 8.57
C PHE A 126 -1.63 -10.03 8.80
N GLU A 127 -1.03 -10.65 7.81
CA GLU A 127 -0.49 -11.99 7.88
C GLU A 127 1.02 -11.93 8.12
N TYR A 128 1.49 -12.53 9.24
CA TYR A 128 2.91 -12.56 9.63
C TYR A 128 3.64 -13.74 9.01
N SER A 129 3.00 -14.93 9.07
CA SER A 129 3.45 -16.20 8.55
C SER A 129 2.23 -17.11 8.37
N GLU A 130 2.45 -18.32 7.88
CA GLU A 130 1.38 -19.31 7.73
C GLU A 130 0.69 -19.59 9.09
N GLY A 131 -0.61 -19.34 9.17
CA GLY A 131 -1.42 -19.54 10.37
C GLY A 131 -1.23 -18.49 11.46
N GLU A 132 -0.44 -17.43 11.23
CA GLU A 132 -0.26 -16.33 12.17
C GLU A 132 -0.71 -15.02 11.54
N TYR A 133 -1.77 -14.41 12.09
CA TYR A 133 -2.35 -13.20 11.54
C TYR A 133 -2.98 -12.31 12.62
N TYR A 134 -3.15 -11.04 12.27
CA TYR A 134 -4.03 -10.12 12.97
C TYR A 134 -5.12 -9.62 12.02
N ARG A 135 -6.35 -9.67 12.47
CA ARG A 135 -7.51 -9.11 11.79
C ARG A 135 -8.21 -8.13 12.72
N GLY A 136 -8.33 -6.88 12.33
CA GLY A 136 -8.94 -5.88 13.20
C GLY A 136 -8.74 -4.46 12.74
N ASP A 137 -8.82 -3.54 13.70
CA ASP A 137 -8.67 -2.12 13.47
C ASP A 137 -7.20 -1.70 13.46
N PHE A 138 -6.90 -0.73 12.59
CA PHE A 138 -5.61 -0.06 12.49
C PHE A 138 -5.77 1.46 12.56
N VAL A 139 -4.92 2.11 13.29
CA VAL A 139 -4.79 3.57 13.32
C VAL A 139 -3.33 3.96 13.13
N ASN A 140 -3.03 4.68 12.05
CA ASN A 140 -1.68 5.15 11.74
C ASN A 140 -0.61 4.04 11.80
N GLY A 141 -0.90 2.89 11.19
CA GLY A 141 -0.01 1.75 11.08
C GLY A 141 0.06 0.85 12.32
N LYS A 142 -0.71 1.15 13.37
CA LYS A 142 -0.74 0.35 14.61
C LYS A 142 -2.09 -0.32 14.78
N LYS A 143 -2.09 -1.54 15.34
CA LYS A 143 -3.32 -2.20 15.78
C LYS A 143 -3.96 -1.36 16.88
N GLU A 144 -5.27 -1.12 16.77
CA GLU A 144 -6.02 -0.27 17.67
C GLU A 144 -7.48 -0.74 17.68
N GLY A 145 -8.21 -0.55 18.79
CA GLY A 145 -9.61 -0.98 18.86
C GLY A 145 -9.78 -2.50 18.83
N GLU A 146 -10.88 -2.98 18.28
CA GLU A 146 -11.23 -4.41 18.32
C GLU A 146 -10.45 -5.21 17.26
N GLY A 147 -9.95 -6.39 17.68
CA GLY A 147 -9.22 -7.27 16.76
C GLY A 147 -9.07 -8.70 17.27
N GLU A 148 -8.66 -9.55 16.33
CA GLU A 148 -8.34 -10.96 16.53
C GLU A 148 -6.85 -11.15 16.14
N LEU A 149 -6.07 -11.69 17.07
CA LEU A 149 -4.70 -12.11 16.84
C LEU A 149 -4.64 -13.63 16.88
N HIS A 150 -4.31 -14.25 15.76
CA HIS A 150 -4.07 -15.69 15.67
C HIS A 150 -2.57 -15.96 15.70
N MET A 151 -2.14 -16.86 16.58
CA MET A 151 -0.73 -17.24 16.74
C MET A 151 -0.51 -18.62 16.11
N GLY A 152 0.58 -18.83 15.40
CA GLY A 152 0.87 -20.07 14.65
C GLY A 152 0.87 -21.38 15.46
N ASN A 153 0.75 -21.29 16.78
CA ASN A 153 0.64 -22.43 17.67
C ASN A 153 -0.81 -22.82 18.05
N GLY A 154 -1.80 -22.30 17.31
CA GLY A 154 -3.22 -22.54 17.56
C GLY A 154 -3.84 -21.68 18.69
N ARG A 155 -3.07 -20.74 19.23
CA ARG A 155 -3.60 -19.76 20.20
C ARG A 155 -4.16 -18.55 19.48
N SER A 156 -5.23 -18.00 20.03
CA SER A 156 -5.78 -16.74 19.54
C SER A 156 -6.17 -15.81 20.69
N TYR A 157 -6.18 -14.52 20.40
CA TYR A 157 -6.71 -13.47 21.26
C TYR A 157 -7.76 -12.68 20.49
N ILE A 158 -8.91 -12.48 21.10
CA ILE A 158 -9.99 -11.64 20.57
C ILE A 158 -10.32 -10.59 21.61
N GLY A 159 -10.20 -9.33 21.26
CA GLY A 159 -10.47 -8.21 22.17
C GLY A 159 -9.81 -6.91 21.72
N PRO A 160 -9.83 -5.90 22.59
CA PRO A 160 -9.29 -4.59 22.31
C PRO A 160 -7.76 -4.58 22.25
N PHE A 161 -7.25 -3.70 21.39
CA PHE A 161 -5.84 -3.41 21.22
C PHE A 161 -5.58 -1.92 21.46
N THR A 162 -4.50 -1.61 22.16
CA THR A 162 -4.01 -0.25 22.36
C THR A 162 -2.54 -0.15 21.98
N ILE A 163 -2.21 0.74 21.06
CA ILE A 163 -0.84 1.00 20.57
C ILE A 163 -0.12 -0.28 20.13
N GLY A 164 -0.84 -1.14 19.39
CA GLY A 164 -0.32 -2.38 18.82
C GLY A 164 -0.25 -3.58 19.77
N ARG A 165 -0.74 -3.45 21.00
CA ARG A 165 -0.72 -4.52 22.01
C ARG A 165 -2.13 -4.92 22.41
N PRO A 166 -2.39 -6.23 22.66
CA PRO A 166 -3.63 -6.66 23.29
C PRO A 166 -3.81 -5.98 24.65
N ASP A 167 -5.05 -5.57 24.94
CA ASP A 167 -5.39 -5.01 26.24
C ASP A 167 -5.59 -6.12 27.30
N ARG A 168 -5.78 -5.71 28.56
CA ARG A 168 -5.87 -6.63 29.70
C ARG A 168 -7.12 -7.50 29.70
N ILE A 169 -8.14 -7.12 28.93
CA ILE A 169 -9.45 -7.79 28.89
C ILE A 169 -9.69 -8.28 27.47
N GLY A 170 -9.68 -9.59 27.28
CA GLY A 170 -9.98 -10.23 26.00
C GLY A 170 -10.23 -11.72 26.16
N ILE A 171 -10.69 -12.36 25.11
CA ILE A 171 -10.87 -13.82 25.05
C ILE A 171 -9.59 -14.41 24.46
N PHE A 172 -8.94 -15.26 25.23
CA PHE A 172 -7.82 -16.05 24.76
C PHE A 172 -8.28 -17.49 24.53
N ASP A 173 -8.10 -17.98 23.33
CA ASP A 173 -8.37 -19.37 22.99
C ASP A 173 -7.04 -20.08 22.70
N ASN A 174 -6.80 -21.20 23.37
CA ASN A 174 -5.64 -22.05 23.15
C ASN A 174 -6.03 -23.37 22.47
N GLY A 175 -7.19 -23.42 21.81
CA GLY A 175 -7.74 -24.64 21.21
C GLY A 175 -8.44 -25.56 22.21
N ILE A 176 -8.51 -25.15 23.48
CA ILE A 176 -9.23 -25.85 24.56
C ILE A 176 -10.06 -24.74 25.20
N ASN A 177 -11.38 -24.72 25.02
CA ASN A 177 -12.35 -23.72 25.46
C ASN A 177 -11.93 -22.95 26.72
N PHE A 178 -11.18 -21.85 26.54
CA PHE A 178 -10.64 -21.09 27.65
C PHE A 178 -11.21 -19.67 27.62
N LYS A 179 -11.92 -19.27 28.67
CA LYS A 179 -12.27 -17.89 28.98
C LYS A 179 -11.41 -17.42 30.14
N GLY A 180 -10.56 -16.42 29.95
CA GLY A 180 -9.76 -15.86 31.02
C GLY A 180 -9.40 -14.41 30.77
N GLU A 181 -9.23 -13.66 31.86
CA GLU A 181 -8.61 -12.33 31.79
C GLU A 181 -7.10 -12.48 31.59
N ILE A 182 -6.55 -11.70 30.66
CA ILE A 182 -5.12 -11.69 30.39
C ILE A 182 -4.55 -10.41 30.97
N GLU A 183 -3.67 -10.53 31.96
CA GLU A 183 -2.84 -9.43 32.43
C GLU A 183 -1.47 -9.49 31.75
N PHE A 184 -1.09 -8.42 31.05
CA PHE A 184 0.27 -8.21 30.57
C PHE A 184 1.02 -7.31 31.56
N ASN A 185 1.79 -7.90 32.45
CA ASN A 185 2.70 -7.16 33.35
C ASN A 185 4.13 -7.44 32.93
N GLU A 186 4.92 -6.38 32.69
CA GLU A 186 6.37 -6.43 32.41
C GLU A 186 6.78 -7.42 31.29
N GLY A 187 5.97 -7.55 30.24
CA GLY A 187 6.27 -8.46 29.12
C GLY A 187 5.96 -9.93 29.40
N LYS A 188 5.33 -10.25 30.52
CA LYS A 188 4.83 -11.59 30.84
C LYS A 188 3.30 -11.63 30.77
N MET A 189 2.78 -12.67 30.14
CA MET A 189 1.36 -12.95 30.05
C MET A 189 0.94 -13.80 31.26
N ASN A 190 0.13 -13.24 32.15
CA ASN A 190 -0.53 -13.95 33.23
C ASN A 190 -1.98 -14.22 32.83
N ILE A 191 -2.40 -15.47 32.92
CA ILE A 191 -3.78 -15.90 32.58
C ILE A 191 -4.50 -16.16 33.88
N ASN A 192 -5.49 -15.34 34.18
CA ASN A 192 -6.39 -15.57 35.29
C ASN A 192 -7.65 -16.33 34.78
N TYR A 193 -7.84 -17.53 35.22
CA TYR A 193 -8.96 -18.39 34.84
C TYR A 193 -10.27 -17.88 35.44
N LEU A 194 -11.26 -17.61 34.59
CA LEU A 194 -12.62 -17.44 35.08
C LEU A 194 -13.22 -18.84 35.39
N LYS A 195 -13.52 -19.09 36.63
CA LYS A 195 -14.24 -20.29 37.09
C LYS A 195 -15.67 -20.33 36.58
#